data_017811df90e197d45f661a83e07b6a70
#
_entry.id   017811df90e197d45f661a83e07b6a70
#
_cell.length_a   1.000
_cell.length_b   1.000
_cell.length_c   1.000
_cell.angle_alpha   90.00
_cell.angle_beta   90.00
_cell.angle_gamma   90.00
#
_symmetry.space_group_name_H-M   'P 1'
#
loop_
_entity.id
_entity.type
_entity.pdbx_description
1 polymer ?
#
loop_
_entity_poly.entity_id
_entity_poly.type
_entity_poly.pdbx_seq_one_letter_code
_entity_poly.pdbx_strand_id
1 'polypeptide(L)'
;RTLSWYDAGARSFYSVKPVTTIQDLYGLNLRVQESELMSETVELLGANPVKMIYSEVYKGLKTRKIDGAENSLVSYIYSKHYEQAKYCILDEHTRIPEVQLVSEYTWNKLTEEDRAVISECAKESAIYERYIWKDTEEEAVRTIEDKDITVIEVSEEERRDLREKLQPIYDRYCLDYMDIIEKIEKNQE
;
A
#
# COMPACT_ATOMS: atom_id res chain seq x y z
N ARG A 1 -1.16 22.92 -3.63
CA ARG A 1 -2.29 22.71 -4.55
C ARG A 1 -2.17 21.38 -5.24
N THR A 2 -3.21 20.58 -5.24
CA THR A 2 -3.27 19.30 -5.95
C THR A 2 -3.47 19.55 -7.46
N LEU A 3 -2.69 18.86 -8.27
CA LEU A 3 -2.78 18.88 -9.73
C LEU A 3 -3.46 17.63 -10.27
N SER A 4 -3.05 16.45 -9.81
CA SER A 4 -3.60 15.16 -10.22
C SER A 4 -3.34 14.09 -9.17
N TRP A 5 -3.88 12.88 -9.42
CA TRP A 5 -3.75 11.70 -8.58
C TRP A 5 -3.23 10.53 -9.40
N TYR A 6 -2.25 9.83 -8.86
CA TYR A 6 -1.64 8.64 -9.43
C TYR A 6 -2.09 7.39 -8.68
N ASP A 7 -2.06 6.26 -9.32
CA ASP A 7 -2.22 4.96 -8.67
C ASP A 7 -0.88 4.54 -8.03
N ALA A 8 -0.94 3.77 -6.97
CA ALA A 8 0.23 3.18 -6.32
C ALA A 8 -0.03 1.72 -5.93
N GLY A 9 -1.12 1.15 -6.43
CA GLY A 9 -1.53 -0.23 -6.20
C GLY A 9 -2.05 -0.50 -4.78
N ALA A 10 -2.55 -1.71 -4.62
CA ALA A 10 -2.92 -2.22 -3.32
C ALA A 10 -1.69 -2.73 -2.56
N ARG A 11 -1.72 -2.57 -1.23
CA ARG A 11 -0.64 -2.98 -0.34
C ARG A 11 -1.02 -4.27 0.36
N SER A 12 -0.05 -5.17 0.44
CA SER A 12 -0.20 -6.51 1.00
C SER A 12 0.97 -6.85 1.94
N PHE A 13 0.72 -7.73 2.91
CA PHE A 13 1.75 -8.19 3.82
C PHE A 13 2.66 -9.24 3.18
N TYR A 14 3.92 -9.23 3.56
CA TYR A 14 4.88 -10.28 3.22
C TYR A 14 5.80 -10.61 4.39
N SER A 15 6.20 -11.88 4.50
CA SER A 15 6.91 -12.43 5.65
C SER A 15 8.14 -13.24 5.26
N VAL A 16 9.15 -13.22 6.12
CA VAL A 16 10.31 -14.10 6.06
C VAL A 16 10.03 -15.46 6.71
N LYS A 17 9.00 -15.54 7.55
CA LYS A 17 8.53 -16.76 8.19
C LYS A 17 7.40 -17.37 7.39
N PRO A 18 7.27 -18.69 7.39
CA PRO A 18 6.12 -19.35 6.79
C PRO A 18 4.81 -18.82 7.38
N VAL A 19 3.91 -18.41 6.50
CA VAL A 19 2.54 -18.03 6.81
C VAL A 19 1.63 -18.70 5.79
N THR A 20 0.43 -19.06 6.18
CA THR A 20 -0.58 -19.70 5.34
C THR A 20 -1.93 -18.97 5.38
N THR A 21 -2.12 -18.13 6.38
CA THR A 21 -3.31 -17.30 6.58
C THR A 21 -2.89 -15.94 7.13
N ILE A 22 -3.81 -14.98 7.12
CA ILE A 22 -3.58 -13.66 7.73
C ILE A 22 -3.39 -13.75 9.25
N GLN A 23 -3.94 -14.77 9.90
CA GLN A 23 -3.81 -15.00 11.34
C GLN A 23 -2.37 -15.38 11.76
N ASP A 24 -1.58 -15.94 10.84
CA ASP A 24 -0.18 -16.30 11.09
C ASP A 24 0.72 -15.06 11.25
N LEU A 25 0.21 -13.87 10.98
CA LEU A 25 0.89 -12.61 11.30
C LEU A 25 0.98 -12.34 12.81
N TYR A 26 0.17 -13.04 13.62
CA TYR A 26 0.16 -12.89 15.07
C TYR A 26 1.57 -13.04 15.67
N GLY A 27 1.97 -12.05 16.48
CA GLY A 27 3.27 -12.03 17.17
C GLY A 27 4.48 -11.73 16.28
N LEU A 28 4.30 -11.55 14.96
CA LEU A 28 5.41 -11.17 14.08
C LEU A 28 5.76 -9.69 14.25
N ASN A 29 7.05 -9.37 14.11
CA ASN A 29 7.54 -8.00 14.04
C ASN A 29 7.39 -7.50 12.59
N LEU A 30 6.35 -6.73 12.33
CA LEU A 30 6.04 -6.21 10.99
C LEU A 30 6.46 -4.75 10.86
N ARG A 31 7.28 -4.47 9.86
CA ARG A 31 7.65 -3.09 9.57
C ARG A 31 6.44 -2.31 9.07
N VAL A 32 6.26 -1.14 9.64
CA VAL A 32 5.32 -0.12 9.16
C VAL A 32 6.04 1.20 8.88
N GLN A 33 5.37 2.07 8.15
CA GLN A 33 5.79 3.47 8.00
C GLN A 33 5.67 4.19 9.35
N GLU A 34 6.14 5.42 9.44
CA GLU A 34 5.91 6.29 10.61
C GLU A 34 4.46 6.82 10.61
N SER A 35 3.51 5.91 10.76
CA SER A 35 2.07 6.15 10.75
C SER A 35 1.44 5.47 11.96
N GLU A 36 0.69 6.23 12.75
CA GLU A 36 -0.06 5.68 13.88
C GLU A 36 -1.17 4.75 13.38
N LEU A 37 -1.88 5.13 12.32
CA LEU A 37 -2.92 4.30 11.71
C LEU A 37 -2.36 2.93 11.31
N MET A 38 -1.22 2.88 10.62
CA MET A 38 -0.61 1.60 10.22
C MET A 38 -0.08 0.81 11.42
N SER A 39 0.41 1.48 12.46
CA SER A 39 0.81 0.80 13.70
C SER A 39 -0.39 0.15 14.39
N GLU A 40 -1.48 0.87 14.57
CA GLU A 40 -2.71 0.34 15.17
C GLU A 40 -3.32 -0.79 14.32
N THR A 41 -3.28 -0.66 12.99
CA THR A 41 -3.72 -1.73 12.09
C THR A 41 -2.96 -3.03 12.37
N VAL A 42 -1.64 -2.97 12.42
CA VAL A 42 -0.79 -4.14 12.72
C VAL A 42 -1.04 -4.69 14.13
N GLU A 43 -1.22 -3.82 15.12
CA GLU A 43 -1.56 -4.22 16.50
C GLU A 43 -2.91 -4.93 16.59
N LEU A 44 -3.93 -4.45 15.88
CA LEU A 44 -5.24 -5.11 15.83
C LEU A 44 -5.17 -6.49 15.17
N LEU A 45 -4.24 -6.71 14.24
CA LEU A 45 -3.96 -8.03 13.68
C LEU A 45 -3.25 -8.96 14.68
N GLY A 46 -2.77 -8.41 15.81
CA GLY A 46 -2.03 -9.14 16.84
C GLY A 46 -0.54 -9.24 16.55
N ALA A 47 -0.03 -8.52 15.58
CA ALA A 47 1.39 -8.40 15.28
C ALA A 47 2.03 -7.21 16.00
N ASN A 48 3.36 -7.12 15.97
CA ASN A 48 4.13 -6.05 16.60
C ASN A 48 4.59 -5.04 15.52
N PRO A 49 4.10 -3.81 15.50
CA PRO A 49 4.55 -2.81 14.53
C PRO A 49 5.97 -2.33 14.84
N VAL A 50 6.81 -2.27 13.82
CA VAL A 50 8.18 -1.74 13.89
C VAL A 50 8.30 -0.57 12.92
N LYS A 51 8.25 0.65 13.44
CA LYS A 51 8.45 1.86 12.63
C LYS A 51 9.88 1.89 12.07
N MET A 52 9.99 1.99 10.74
CA MET A 52 11.29 1.96 10.06
C MET A 52 11.21 2.66 8.71
N ILE A 53 12.20 3.48 8.36
CA ILE A 53 12.30 4.12 7.05
C ILE A 53 12.46 3.08 5.94
N TYR A 54 11.94 3.39 4.75
CA TYR A 54 11.86 2.43 3.64
C TYR A 54 13.21 1.86 3.22
N SER A 55 14.24 2.69 3.17
CA SER A 55 15.59 2.30 2.75
C SER A 55 16.26 1.24 3.67
N GLU A 56 15.75 1.06 4.88
CA GLU A 56 16.28 0.07 5.84
C GLU A 56 15.53 -1.28 5.79
N VAL A 57 14.38 -1.36 5.11
CA VAL A 57 13.50 -2.54 5.15
C VAL A 57 14.21 -3.79 4.63
N TYR A 58 14.87 -3.74 3.47
CA TYR A 58 15.61 -4.89 2.93
C TYR A 58 16.63 -5.42 3.94
N LYS A 59 17.41 -4.52 4.53
CA LYS A 59 18.39 -4.88 5.55
C LYS A 59 17.73 -5.45 6.80
N GLY A 60 16.61 -4.87 7.24
CA GLY A 60 15.83 -5.34 8.37
C GLY A 60 15.32 -6.77 8.18
N LEU A 61 14.79 -7.10 7.00
CA LEU A 61 14.37 -8.45 6.62
C LEU A 61 15.57 -9.42 6.59
N LYS A 62 16.67 -9.02 5.94
CA LYS A 62 17.88 -9.83 5.82
C LYS A 62 18.51 -10.18 7.18
N THR A 63 18.52 -9.23 8.10
CA THR A 63 19.11 -9.42 9.44
C THR A 63 18.12 -9.97 10.47
N ARG A 64 16.88 -10.24 10.07
CA ARG A 64 15.81 -10.71 10.97
C ARG A 64 15.48 -9.71 12.09
N LYS A 65 15.76 -8.42 11.89
CA LYS A 65 15.31 -7.34 12.78
C LYS A 65 13.78 -7.18 12.71
N ILE A 66 13.21 -7.49 11.56
CA ILE A 66 11.77 -7.58 11.30
C ILE A 66 11.47 -8.93 10.66
N ASP A 67 10.28 -9.45 10.93
CA ASP A 67 9.80 -10.73 10.40
C ASP A 67 9.03 -10.53 9.06
N GLY A 68 8.59 -9.32 8.79
CA GLY A 68 7.85 -8.99 7.58
C GLY A 68 7.65 -7.48 7.42
N ALA A 69 6.95 -7.12 6.37
CA ALA A 69 6.55 -5.75 6.07
C ALA A 69 5.30 -5.77 5.18
N GLU A 70 4.84 -4.59 4.77
CA GLU A 70 3.74 -4.41 3.83
C GLU A 70 4.10 -3.39 2.76
N ASN A 71 3.64 -3.61 1.54
CA ASN A 71 3.76 -2.68 0.42
C ASN A 71 2.96 -3.19 -0.80
N SER A 72 2.92 -2.39 -1.90
CA SER A 72 2.43 -2.88 -3.18
C SER A 72 3.34 -4.00 -3.73
N LEU A 73 2.78 -4.89 -4.55
CA LEU A 73 3.56 -5.95 -5.21
C LEU A 73 4.69 -5.39 -6.05
N VAL A 74 4.45 -4.28 -6.73
CA VAL A 74 5.47 -3.56 -7.50
C VAL A 74 6.65 -3.20 -6.60
N SER A 75 6.39 -2.54 -5.47
CA SER A 75 7.45 -2.16 -4.52
C SER A 75 8.16 -3.38 -3.91
N TYR A 76 7.43 -4.45 -3.61
CA TYR A 76 7.99 -5.70 -3.07
C TYR A 76 8.98 -6.33 -4.04
N ILE A 77 8.68 -6.34 -5.35
CA ILE A 77 9.55 -6.87 -6.40
C ILE A 77 10.73 -5.94 -6.67
N TYR A 78 10.48 -4.64 -6.94
CA TYR A 78 11.54 -3.70 -7.30
C TYR A 78 12.56 -3.47 -6.18
N SER A 79 12.12 -3.49 -4.91
CA SER A 79 13.02 -3.41 -3.75
C SER A 79 13.67 -4.73 -3.38
N LYS A 80 13.38 -5.80 -4.13
CA LYS A 80 13.91 -7.14 -3.94
C LYS A 80 13.62 -7.71 -2.54
N HIS A 81 12.56 -7.23 -1.89
CA HIS A 81 12.18 -7.73 -0.57
C HIS A 81 11.85 -9.22 -0.61
N TYR A 82 11.35 -9.72 -1.75
CA TYR A 82 11.10 -11.14 -2.01
C TYR A 82 12.33 -12.05 -1.85
N GLU A 83 13.56 -11.53 -2.00
CA GLU A 83 14.75 -12.33 -1.76
C GLU A 83 14.87 -12.80 -0.31
N GLN A 84 14.29 -12.05 0.61
CA GLN A 84 14.35 -12.30 2.05
C GLN A 84 13.01 -12.80 2.62
N ALA A 85 11.90 -12.23 2.17
CA ALA A 85 10.54 -12.51 2.61
C ALA A 85 9.79 -13.23 1.48
N LYS A 86 9.71 -14.56 1.58
CA LYS A 86 9.20 -15.45 0.52
C LYS A 86 7.69 -15.72 0.57
N TYR A 87 7.02 -15.27 1.61
CA TYR A 87 5.60 -15.50 1.81
C TYR A 87 4.87 -14.17 1.64
N CYS A 88 3.98 -14.07 0.65
CA CYS A 88 3.21 -12.89 0.32
C CYS A 88 1.73 -13.18 0.49
N ILE A 89 1.06 -12.44 1.36
CA ILE A 89 -0.38 -12.56 1.61
C ILE A 89 -1.06 -11.45 0.79
N LEU A 90 -1.91 -11.83 -0.17
CA LEU A 90 -2.65 -10.89 -1.01
C LEU A 90 -3.93 -10.41 -0.31
N ASP A 91 -3.75 -9.77 0.82
CA ASP A 91 -4.85 -9.23 1.63
C ASP A 91 -5.34 -7.86 1.14
N GLU A 92 -4.49 -7.12 0.43
CA GLU A 92 -4.81 -5.83 -0.17
C GLU A 92 -5.47 -4.85 0.81
N HIS A 93 -4.98 -4.85 2.07
CA HIS A 93 -5.58 -4.14 3.20
C HIS A 93 -5.68 -2.63 3.03
N THR A 94 -4.92 -2.03 2.13
CA THR A 94 -5.01 -0.59 1.86
C THR A 94 -4.53 -0.24 0.45
N ARG A 95 -5.11 0.81 -0.11
CA ARG A 95 -4.69 1.44 -1.35
C ARG A 95 -4.49 2.93 -1.10
N ILE A 96 -3.26 3.41 -1.24
CA ILE A 96 -2.90 4.81 -0.96
C ILE A 96 -2.57 5.47 -2.29
N PRO A 97 -3.46 6.33 -2.82
CA PRO A 97 -3.15 7.06 -4.06
C PRO A 97 -2.02 8.05 -3.83
N GLU A 98 -1.18 8.25 -4.82
CA GLU A 98 -0.18 9.29 -4.80
C GLU A 98 -0.75 10.59 -5.35
N VAL A 99 -0.23 11.72 -4.87
CA VAL A 99 -0.73 13.03 -5.25
C VAL A 99 0.38 13.89 -5.84
N GLN A 100 0.11 14.44 -7.02
CA GLN A 100 0.99 15.44 -7.63
C GLN A 100 0.66 16.83 -7.07
N LEU A 101 1.63 17.45 -6.46
CA LEU A 101 1.47 18.74 -5.77
C LEU A 101 2.36 19.83 -6.36
N VAL A 102 1.83 21.05 -6.35
CA VAL A 102 2.63 22.27 -6.53
C VAL A 102 2.45 23.17 -5.31
N SER A 103 3.53 23.83 -4.87
CA SER A 103 3.41 24.80 -3.78
C SER A 103 2.59 26.03 -4.20
N GLU A 104 1.77 26.57 -3.31
CA GLU A 104 1.02 27.80 -3.58
C GLU A 104 1.98 28.97 -3.91
N TYR A 105 3.16 29.00 -3.29
CA TYR A 105 4.17 30.00 -3.61
C TYR A 105 4.62 29.96 -5.08
N THR A 106 4.88 28.80 -5.62
CA THR A 106 5.24 28.62 -7.03
C THR A 106 4.04 28.89 -7.93
N TRP A 107 2.88 28.32 -7.60
CA TRP A 107 1.66 28.47 -8.37
C TRP A 107 1.26 29.93 -8.58
N ASN A 108 1.36 30.75 -7.52
CA ASN A 108 0.99 32.15 -7.58
C ASN A 108 1.94 33.04 -8.40
N LYS A 109 3.13 32.52 -8.78
CA LYS A 109 4.07 33.22 -9.67
C LYS A 109 3.85 32.90 -11.15
N LEU A 110 3.08 31.85 -11.46
CA LEU A 110 2.77 31.45 -12.82
C LEU A 110 1.71 32.35 -13.44
N THR A 111 1.79 32.56 -14.74
CA THR A 111 0.72 33.18 -15.51
C THR A 111 -0.51 32.26 -15.57
N GLU A 112 -1.65 32.78 -15.99
CA GLU A 112 -2.85 31.94 -16.21
C GLU A 112 -2.61 30.91 -17.31
N GLU A 113 -1.88 31.26 -18.35
CA GLU A 113 -1.51 30.37 -19.45
C GLU A 113 -0.61 29.22 -18.95
N ASP A 114 0.43 29.51 -18.17
CA ASP A 114 1.29 28.48 -17.58
C ASP A 114 0.51 27.55 -16.67
N ARG A 115 -0.39 28.08 -15.83
CA ARG A 115 -1.24 27.27 -14.96
C ARG A 115 -2.16 26.34 -15.76
N ALA A 116 -2.72 26.81 -16.87
CA ALA A 116 -3.57 26.01 -17.74
C ALA A 116 -2.76 24.86 -18.36
N VAL A 117 -1.56 25.15 -18.90
CA VAL A 117 -0.68 24.12 -19.48
C VAL A 117 -0.27 23.10 -18.44
N ILE A 118 0.20 23.53 -17.25
CA ILE A 118 0.61 22.61 -16.17
C ILE A 118 -0.55 21.74 -15.73
N SER A 119 -1.77 22.32 -15.59
CA SER A 119 -2.95 21.56 -15.16
C SER A 119 -3.36 20.50 -16.20
N GLU A 120 -3.23 20.80 -17.48
CA GLU A 120 -3.55 19.86 -18.56
C GLU A 120 -2.51 18.74 -18.61
N CYS A 121 -1.22 19.08 -18.61
CA CYS A 121 -0.13 18.10 -18.57
C CYS A 121 -0.23 17.18 -17.34
N ALA A 122 -0.63 17.70 -16.18
CA ALA A 122 -0.81 16.89 -14.99
C ALA A 122 -1.94 15.86 -15.14
N LYS A 123 -3.05 16.23 -15.81
CA LYS A 123 -4.16 15.30 -16.09
C LYS A 123 -3.74 14.22 -17.09
N GLU A 124 -3.10 14.62 -18.18
CA GLU A 124 -2.57 13.68 -19.19
C GLU A 124 -1.57 12.72 -18.55
N SER A 125 -0.66 13.24 -17.73
CA SER A 125 0.32 12.45 -16.99
C SER A 125 -0.35 11.42 -16.07
N ALA A 126 -1.44 11.77 -15.40
CA ALA A 126 -2.15 10.83 -14.52
C ALA A 126 -2.86 9.71 -15.30
N ILE A 127 -3.37 10.01 -16.51
CA ILE A 127 -3.97 9.00 -17.39
C ILE A 127 -2.89 8.03 -17.88
N TYR A 128 -1.75 8.57 -18.31
CA TYR A 128 -0.63 7.78 -18.78
C TYR A 128 -0.02 6.92 -17.67
N GLU A 129 0.13 7.49 -16.48
CA GLU A 129 0.67 6.80 -15.30
C GLU A 129 -0.16 5.57 -14.94
N ARG A 130 -1.49 5.68 -14.86
CA ARG A 130 -2.37 4.54 -14.55
C ARG A 130 -2.26 3.41 -15.55
N TYR A 131 -2.07 3.77 -16.83
CA TYR A 131 -1.84 2.76 -17.87
C TYR A 131 -0.53 2.00 -17.65
N ILE A 132 0.58 2.74 -17.44
CA ILE A 132 1.89 2.15 -17.19
C ILE A 132 1.91 1.40 -15.85
N TRP A 133 1.24 1.92 -14.81
CA TRP A 133 1.16 1.25 -13.52
C TRP A 133 0.51 -0.10 -13.64
N LYS A 134 -0.59 -0.23 -14.36
CA LYS A 134 -1.27 -1.50 -14.62
C LYS A 134 -0.33 -2.52 -15.28
N ASP A 135 0.39 -2.12 -16.34
CA ASP A 135 1.36 -2.98 -17.00
C ASP A 135 2.47 -3.42 -16.02
N THR A 136 2.90 -2.52 -15.14
CA THR A 136 3.92 -2.79 -14.11
C THR A 136 3.41 -3.75 -13.03
N GLU A 137 2.14 -3.64 -12.61
CA GLU A 137 1.51 -4.61 -11.69
C GLU A 137 1.43 -6.01 -12.33
N GLU A 138 1.04 -6.10 -13.61
CA GLU A 138 1.01 -7.37 -14.34
C GLU A 138 2.42 -8.00 -14.45
N GLU A 139 3.45 -7.19 -14.66
CA GLU A 139 4.84 -7.65 -14.65
C GLU A 139 5.28 -8.14 -13.27
N ALA A 140 4.89 -7.46 -12.21
CA ALA A 140 5.17 -7.88 -10.84
C ALA A 140 4.51 -9.23 -10.52
N VAL A 141 3.27 -9.45 -10.94
CA VAL A 141 2.57 -10.74 -10.80
C VAL A 141 3.33 -11.85 -11.54
N ARG A 142 3.69 -11.63 -12.81
CA ARG A 142 4.50 -12.60 -13.58
C ARG A 142 5.84 -12.91 -12.90
N THR A 143 6.47 -11.88 -12.31
CA THR A 143 7.74 -12.06 -11.58
C THR A 143 7.55 -12.92 -10.33
N ILE A 144 6.42 -12.79 -9.63
CA ILE A 144 6.09 -13.63 -8.48
C ILE A 144 5.97 -15.10 -8.89
N GLU A 145 5.30 -15.37 -10.01
CA GLU A 145 5.15 -16.72 -10.56
C GLU A 145 6.50 -17.36 -10.95
N ASP A 146 7.44 -16.56 -11.46
CA ASP A 146 8.77 -17.02 -11.87
C ASP A 146 9.77 -17.20 -10.70
N LYS A 147 9.47 -16.65 -9.55
CA LYS A 147 10.32 -16.73 -8.35
C LYS A 147 9.73 -17.74 -7.37
N ASP A 148 10.58 -18.29 -6.55
CA ASP A 148 10.17 -19.16 -5.44
C ASP A 148 9.52 -18.33 -4.33
N ILE A 149 8.34 -17.78 -4.61
CA ILE A 149 7.51 -16.98 -3.72
C ILE A 149 6.21 -17.72 -3.46
N THR A 150 5.90 -17.96 -2.22
CA THR A 150 4.61 -18.53 -1.82
C THR A 150 3.58 -17.42 -1.71
N VAL A 151 2.58 -17.44 -2.56
CA VAL A 151 1.45 -16.52 -2.53
C VAL A 151 0.31 -17.14 -1.75
N ILE A 152 -0.25 -16.37 -0.83
CA ILE A 152 -1.41 -16.74 -0.02
C ILE A 152 -2.56 -15.81 -0.42
N GLU A 153 -3.59 -16.37 -1.02
CA GLU A 153 -4.82 -15.62 -1.30
C GLU A 153 -5.69 -15.56 -0.04
N VAL A 154 -6.33 -14.43 0.16
CA VAL A 154 -7.27 -14.20 1.26
C VAL A 154 -8.68 -14.36 0.72
N SER A 155 -9.44 -15.28 1.31
CA SER A 155 -10.84 -15.52 0.94
C SER A 155 -11.75 -14.33 1.30
N GLU A 156 -12.92 -14.25 0.67
CA GLU A 156 -13.92 -13.22 0.98
C GLU A 156 -14.41 -13.29 2.44
N GLU A 157 -14.43 -14.47 3.05
CA GLU A 157 -14.75 -14.65 4.45
C GLU A 157 -13.67 -14.02 5.34
N GLU A 158 -12.40 -14.33 5.08
CA GLU A 158 -11.27 -13.74 5.80
C GLU A 158 -11.18 -12.22 5.63
N ARG A 159 -11.51 -11.69 4.43
CA ARG A 159 -11.58 -10.24 4.19
C ARG A 159 -12.67 -9.58 5.05
N ARG A 160 -13.82 -10.22 5.20
CA ARG A 160 -14.89 -9.71 6.07
C ARG A 160 -14.46 -9.72 7.54
N ASP A 161 -13.90 -10.83 8.01
CA ASP A 161 -13.40 -10.95 9.38
C ASP A 161 -12.31 -9.91 9.67
N LEU A 162 -11.42 -9.68 8.69
CA LEU A 162 -10.38 -8.66 8.76
C LEU A 162 -11.00 -7.27 8.89
N ARG A 163 -12.01 -6.94 8.07
CA ARG A 163 -12.71 -5.67 8.13
C ARG A 163 -13.41 -5.45 9.48
N GLU A 164 -14.10 -6.46 10.01
CA GLU A 164 -14.72 -6.38 11.33
C GLU A 164 -13.66 -6.13 12.42
N LYS A 165 -12.54 -6.84 12.36
CA LYS A 165 -11.44 -6.68 13.30
C LYS A 165 -10.82 -5.28 13.24
N LEU A 166 -10.79 -4.66 12.07
CA LEU A 166 -10.25 -3.32 11.84
C LEU A 166 -11.29 -2.20 12.03
N GLN A 167 -12.53 -2.51 12.41
CA GLN A 167 -13.57 -1.50 12.67
C GLN A 167 -13.10 -0.34 13.58
N PRO A 168 -12.29 -0.57 14.65
CA PRO A 168 -11.78 0.52 15.48
C PRO A 168 -10.93 1.57 14.72
N ILE A 169 -10.28 1.19 13.61
CA ILE A 169 -9.55 2.12 12.74
C ILE A 169 -10.52 3.08 12.05
N TYR A 170 -11.63 2.54 11.52
CA TYR A 170 -12.67 3.35 10.88
C TYR A 170 -13.31 4.31 11.88
N ASP A 171 -13.64 3.82 13.07
CA ASP A 171 -14.26 4.63 14.13
C ASP A 171 -13.35 5.75 14.62
N ARG A 172 -12.04 5.55 14.59
CA ARG A 172 -11.07 6.54 15.08
C ARG A 172 -10.63 7.55 14.01
N TYR A 173 -10.40 7.08 12.79
CA TYR A 173 -9.73 7.88 11.76
C TYR A 173 -10.64 8.30 10.61
N CYS A 174 -11.82 7.68 10.46
CA CYS A 174 -12.64 7.83 9.25
C CYS A 174 -14.02 8.44 9.51
N LEU A 175 -14.40 8.78 10.74
CA LEU A 175 -15.75 9.28 11.06
C LEU A 175 -16.18 10.46 10.19
N ASP A 176 -15.28 11.40 9.95
CA ASP A 176 -15.55 12.59 9.13
C ASP A 176 -15.56 12.32 7.62
N TYR A 177 -15.27 11.06 7.21
CA TYR A 177 -15.10 10.65 5.81
C TYR A 177 -15.99 9.47 5.42
N MET A 178 -16.96 9.11 6.25
CA MET A 178 -17.82 7.93 6.00
C MET A 178 -18.59 8.02 4.69
N ASP A 179 -19.00 9.23 4.28
CA ASP A 179 -19.66 9.47 2.99
C ASP A 179 -18.75 9.15 1.78
N ILE A 180 -17.44 9.32 1.95
CA ILE A 180 -16.42 8.95 0.94
C ILE A 180 -16.25 7.45 0.91
N ILE A 181 -16.15 6.81 2.08
CA ILE A 181 -16.01 5.35 2.20
C ILE A 181 -17.20 4.65 1.56
N GLU A 182 -18.44 5.07 1.86
CA GLU A 182 -19.65 4.52 1.22
C GLU A 182 -19.63 4.66 -0.31
N LYS A 183 -19.10 5.77 -0.83
CA LYS A 183 -18.97 5.95 -2.28
C LYS A 183 -17.93 5.02 -2.89
N ILE A 184 -16.82 4.77 -2.17
CA ILE A 184 -15.79 3.83 -2.62
C ILE A 184 -16.38 2.42 -2.68
N GLU A 185 -17.05 1.98 -1.63
CA GLU A 185 -17.67 0.65 -1.54
C GLU A 185 -18.69 0.41 -2.67
N LYS A 186 -19.57 1.39 -2.92
CA LYS A 186 -20.56 1.30 -4.01
C LYS A 186 -19.97 1.24 -5.42
N ASN A 187 -18.71 1.62 -5.60
CA ASN A 187 -18.04 1.56 -6.90
C ASN A 187 -17.15 0.30 -7.05
N GLN A 188 -17.10 -0.54 -6.02
CA GLN A 188 -16.38 -1.84 -6.05
C GLN A 188 -17.33 -3.02 -6.34
N GLU A 189 -18.65 -2.80 -6.25
CA GLU A 189 -19.69 -3.74 -6.65
C GLU A 189 -19.95 -3.64 -8.19
#